data_5e4c1b759f570f3d34eb3636b744487a
#
_entry.id   5e4c1b759f570f3d34eb3636b744487a
#
_cell.length_a   1.000
_cell.length_b   1.000
_cell.length_c   1.000
_cell.angle_alpha   90.00
_cell.angle_beta   90.00
_cell.angle_gamma   90.00
#
_symmetry.space_group_name_H-M   'P 1'
#
loop_
_entity.id
_entity.type
_entity.pdbx_description
1 polymer ?
#
loop_
_entity_poly.entity_id
_entity_poly.type
_entity_poly.pdbx_seq_one_letter_code
_entity_poly.pdbx_strand_id
1 'polypeptide(L)'
;MKRTFISLLLTITLQAWAQDSIEVVNIENPAVQAYMADSTYYYNDDCDLTVITKYTNCDLYGERLDRPAGKSISWTPTVASDNIAEIRITLSEHSDYSDSLTHSPTSTKGTSYLITNLLPNRIYYYKAEEVHTDSTVALLDEGKFRTVGQVRMIRVAGSNNVRDIGGWPTSFGVPIRYGKLFRSAHLDEVTPEGYHDLVENLNVTAELDLRGLFRREPHLKASRMGENIDFIRIVADSYGLSSQREKYAQALIWIISRLREGKSVDWHCGVGCDRCGTLSFLIEGVLGMSEVDLCRDYELSSLKGHKRYRGHVGFRKLLPWMKNHWPDTDLTQCFYNYWIESGVSEADIEYLRSVMLEK
;
A
#
# COMPACT_ATOMS: atom_id res chain seq x y z
N MET A 1 7.24 67.44 51.96
CA MET A 1 7.78 66.78 50.75
C MET A 1 7.05 65.48 50.54
N LYS A 2 6.07 65.45 49.61
CA LYS A 2 5.35 64.22 49.26
C LYS A 2 6.03 63.63 48.04
N ARG A 3 6.55 62.40 48.11
CA ARG A 3 7.11 61.67 46.98
C ARG A 3 6.00 60.82 46.37
N THR A 4 5.65 61.15 45.16
CA THR A 4 4.72 60.40 44.33
C THR A 4 5.45 59.28 43.62
N PHE A 5 5.09 58.03 43.92
CA PHE A 5 5.60 56.86 43.18
C PHE A 5 4.74 56.64 41.94
N ILE A 6 5.32 56.79 40.77
CA ILE A 6 4.69 56.39 39.49
C ILE A 6 5.01 54.91 39.27
N SER A 7 3.97 54.09 39.37
CA SER A 7 4.07 52.67 39.04
C SER A 7 3.90 52.50 37.52
N LEU A 8 4.93 52.09 36.83
CA LEU A 8 4.89 51.78 35.40
C LEU A 8 4.46 50.35 35.27
N LEU A 9 3.21 50.08 34.89
CA LEU A 9 2.71 48.78 34.51
C LEU A 9 3.26 48.42 33.11
N LEU A 10 4.20 47.52 33.05
CA LEU A 10 4.64 46.88 31.81
C LEU A 10 3.63 45.78 31.45
N THR A 11 2.75 46.06 30.52
CA THR A 11 1.90 45.04 29.88
C THR A 11 2.75 44.26 28.89
N ILE A 12 3.22 43.07 29.30
CA ILE A 12 3.83 42.12 28.40
C ILE A 12 2.67 41.44 27.65
N THR A 13 2.44 41.82 26.43
CA THR A 13 1.59 41.07 25.47
C THR A 13 2.35 39.81 25.09
N LEU A 14 2.02 38.69 25.71
CA LEU A 14 2.37 37.38 25.18
C LEU A 14 1.63 37.21 23.86
N GLN A 15 2.26 37.49 22.75
CA GLN A 15 1.88 36.94 21.46
C GLN A 15 2.12 35.42 21.57
N ALA A 16 1.03 34.69 21.81
CA ALA A 16 1.03 33.24 21.61
C ALA A 16 1.35 33.01 20.13
N TRP A 17 2.53 32.51 19.86
CA TRP A 17 2.87 31.94 18.57
C TRP A 17 1.90 30.75 18.41
N ALA A 18 0.86 30.93 17.62
CA ALA A 18 0.08 29.80 17.14
C ALA A 18 1.06 28.94 16.36
N GLN A 19 1.52 27.88 17.00
CA GLN A 19 2.25 26.82 16.34
C GLN A 19 1.27 26.29 15.29
N ASP A 20 1.55 26.55 14.02
CA ASP A 20 0.76 26.06 12.88
C ASP A 20 0.72 24.54 13.00
N SER A 21 -0.29 24.02 13.69
CA SER A 21 -0.44 22.59 13.91
C SER A 21 -0.83 21.97 12.59
N ILE A 22 0.15 21.31 11.95
CA ILE A 22 -0.11 20.56 10.73
C ILE A 22 -1.12 19.44 11.03
N GLU A 23 -2.17 19.34 10.23
CA GLU A 23 -3.14 18.25 10.35
C GLU A 23 -2.46 16.90 10.13
N VAL A 24 -2.81 15.92 10.97
CA VAL A 24 -2.28 14.55 10.87
C VAL A 24 -3.37 13.63 10.33
N VAL A 25 -3.08 12.98 9.21
CA VAL A 25 -3.98 12.05 8.52
C VAL A 25 -3.38 10.64 8.58
N ASN A 26 -4.09 9.70 9.20
CA ASN A 26 -3.70 8.29 9.12
C ASN A 26 -4.18 7.70 7.80
N ILE A 27 -3.27 7.07 7.04
CA ILE A 27 -3.60 6.42 5.76
C ILE A 27 -4.30 5.08 5.94
N GLU A 28 -4.21 4.48 7.12
CA GLU A 28 -4.85 3.22 7.46
C GLU A 28 -6.29 3.47 7.90
N ASN A 29 -7.22 2.63 7.47
CA ASN A 29 -8.56 2.65 8.02
C ASN A 29 -8.56 2.16 9.49
N PRO A 30 -9.62 2.44 10.28
CA PRO A 30 -9.65 2.08 11.69
C PRO A 30 -9.44 0.59 12.00
N ALA A 31 -9.86 -0.32 11.10
CA ALA A 31 -9.67 -1.76 11.30
C ALA A 31 -8.19 -2.16 11.15
N VAL A 32 -7.50 -1.62 10.15
CA VAL A 32 -6.06 -1.82 9.97
C VAL A 32 -5.29 -1.22 11.14
N GLN A 33 -5.63 0.01 11.57
CA GLN A 33 -5.00 0.65 12.75
C GLN A 33 -5.14 -0.22 13.99
N ALA A 34 -6.34 -0.69 14.29
CA ALA A 34 -6.61 -1.54 15.45
C ALA A 34 -5.85 -2.88 15.36
N TYR A 35 -5.82 -3.49 14.19
CA TYR A 35 -5.08 -4.72 13.92
C TYR A 35 -3.57 -4.54 14.11
N MET A 36 -3.00 -3.47 13.58
CA MET A 36 -1.56 -3.19 13.70
C MET A 36 -1.16 -2.79 15.12
N ALA A 37 -2.05 -2.13 15.87
CA ALA A 37 -1.80 -1.73 17.25
C ALA A 37 -1.96 -2.87 18.28
N ASP A 38 -2.48 -4.05 17.90
CA ASP A 38 -2.67 -5.17 18.80
C ASP A 38 -1.33 -5.76 19.23
N SER A 39 -0.85 -5.34 20.40
CA SER A 39 0.39 -5.85 21.00
C SER A 39 0.28 -7.30 21.50
N THR A 40 -0.95 -7.84 21.58
CA THR A 40 -1.19 -9.24 21.95
C THR A 40 -1.14 -10.17 20.75
N TYR A 41 -1.02 -9.61 19.55
CA TYR A 41 -0.86 -10.41 18.34
C TYR A 41 0.40 -11.27 18.43
N TYR A 42 0.21 -12.55 18.37
CA TYR A 42 1.29 -13.51 18.48
C TYR A 42 1.00 -14.71 17.56
N TYR A 43 1.91 -14.98 16.63
CA TYR A 43 1.87 -16.21 15.87
C TYR A 43 2.48 -17.36 16.68
N ASN A 44 1.70 -18.39 16.93
CA ASN A 44 2.16 -19.69 17.42
C ASN A 44 1.39 -20.81 16.69
N ASP A 45 1.81 -22.04 16.84
CA ASP A 45 1.15 -23.20 16.21
C ASP A 45 -0.29 -23.39 16.67
N ASP A 46 -0.63 -22.86 17.87
CA ASP A 46 -1.97 -22.85 18.47
C ASP A 46 -2.69 -21.52 18.27
N CYS A 47 -2.15 -20.63 17.41
CA CYS A 47 -2.67 -19.30 17.20
C CYS A 47 -4.18 -19.34 16.94
N ASP A 48 -4.93 -18.76 17.86
CA ASP A 48 -6.37 -18.72 17.78
C ASP A 48 -6.79 -17.75 16.66
N LEU A 49 -7.61 -18.22 15.74
CA LEU A 49 -8.22 -17.41 14.69
C LEU A 49 -9.02 -16.21 15.23
N THR A 50 -9.27 -16.19 16.54
CA THR A 50 -10.02 -15.11 17.20
C THR A 50 -9.37 -13.75 17.15
N VAL A 51 -8.05 -13.63 17.00
CA VAL A 51 -7.39 -12.32 16.95
C VAL A 51 -7.80 -11.58 15.68
N ILE A 52 -7.71 -12.22 14.54
CA ILE A 52 -8.18 -11.64 13.27
C ILE A 52 -9.69 -11.46 13.26
N THR A 53 -10.46 -12.36 13.87
CA THR A 53 -11.93 -12.25 13.91
C THR A 53 -12.39 -11.00 14.65
N LYS A 54 -11.61 -10.44 15.56
CA LYS A 54 -11.92 -9.15 16.20
C LYS A 54 -11.97 -8.00 15.19
N TYR A 55 -11.18 -8.10 14.12
CA TYR A 55 -10.99 -7.03 13.12
C TYR A 55 -11.61 -7.36 11.76
N THR A 56 -12.00 -8.61 11.54
CA THR A 56 -12.49 -9.10 10.25
C THR A 56 -13.97 -9.47 10.23
N ASN A 57 -14.79 -8.84 11.05
CA ASN A 57 -16.24 -8.90 10.94
C ASN A 57 -16.76 -8.52 9.53
N CYS A 58 -15.88 -7.94 8.70
CA CYS A 58 -16.13 -7.70 7.29
C CYS A 58 -16.59 -8.95 6.52
N ASP A 59 -16.11 -10.14 6.89
CA ASP A 59 -16.51 -11.38 6.24
C ASP A 59 -17.94 -11.77 6.51
N LEU A 60 -18.48 -11.40 7.66
CA LEU A 60 -19.86 -11.67 8.04
C LEU A 60 -20.86 -10.74 7.35
N TYR A 61 -20.44 -9.52 7.01
CA TYR A 61 -21.31 -8.45 6.53
C TYR A 61 -20.97 -7.95 5.12
N GLY A 62 -19.92 -8.49 4.48
CA GLY A 62 -19.49 -8.06 3.15
C GLY A 62 -18.85 -6.66 3.13
N GLU A 63 -18.48 -6.12 4.28
CA GLU A 63 -17.78 -4.84 4.37
C GLU A 63 -16.33 -4.98 3.90
N ARG A 64 -15.89 -4.01 3.11
CA ARG A 64 -14.54 -3.94 2.56
C ARG A 64 -13.65 -3.10 3.46
N LEU A 65 -12.84 -3.75 4.30
CA LEU A 65 -11.85 -3.13 5.18
C LEU A 65 -10.42 -3.12 4.57
N ASP A 66 -10.28 -3.54 3.32
CA ASP A 66 -9.03 -3.47 2.54
C ASP A 66 -8.85 -2.13 1.82
N ARG A 67 -9.65 -1.11 2.13
CA ARG A 67 -9.55 0.23 1.54
C ARG A 67 -8.74 1.15 2.43
N PRO A 68 -7.89 2.02 1.85
CA PRO A 68 -7.17 3.03 2.63
C PRO A 68 -8.14 4.06 3.22
N ALA A 69 -7.72 4.68 4.32
CA ALA A 69 -8.20 6.00 4.70
C ALA A 69 -7.50 7.08 3.86
N GLY A 70 -7.85 8.35 4.07
CA GLY A 70 -7.26 9.43 3.31
C GLY A 70 -7.63 10.81 3.84
N LYS A 71 -7.24 11.84 3.10
CA LYS A 71 -7.59 13.23 3.37
C LYS A 71 -8.88 13.60 2.65
N SER A 72 -9.91 13.97 3.40
CA SER A 72 -11.11 14.55 2.83
C SER A 72 -10.92 16.07 2.67
N ILE A 73 -11.19 16.57 1.49
CA ILE A 73 -11.27 17.99 1.17
C ILE A 73 -12.74 18.31 0.86
N SER A 74 -13.23 19.44 1.37
CA SER A 74 -14.60 19.88 1.12
C SER A 74 -14.60 21.36 0.74
N TRP A 75 -15.49 21.74 -0.16
CA TRP A 75 -15.57 23.12 -0.67
C TRP A 75 -17.01 23.57 -0.89
N THR A 76 -17.17 24.87 -1.07
CA THR A 76 -18.42 25.48 -1.52
C THR A 76 -18.20 25.98 -2.96
N PRO A 77 -19.00 25.54 -3.94
CA PRO A 77 -18.90 26.04 -5.30
C PRO A 77 -19.06 27.57 -5.38
N THR A 78 -18.29 28.21 -6.25
CA THR A 78 -18.33 29.66 -6.42
C THR A 78 -19.36 30.11 -7.46
N VAL A 79 -19.74 29.19 -8.37
CA VAL A 79 -20.74 29.39 -9.42
C VAL A 79 -21.76 28.25 -9.48
N ALA A 80 -22.81 28.42 -10.26
CA ALA A 80 -23.75 27.33 -10.53
C ALA A 80 -23.08 26.17 -11.25
N SER A 81 -23.47 24.93 -10.94
CA SER A 81 -22.85 23.70 -11.43
C SER A 81 -22.72 23.60 -12.95
N ASP A 82 -23.65 24.21 -13.70
CA ASP A 82 -23.64 24.22 -15.16
C ASP A 82 -22.51 25.10 -15.75
N ASN A 83 -21.94 25.97 -14.95
CA ASN A 83 -20.80 26.82 -15.29
C ASN A 83 -19.47 26.23 -14.85
N ILE A 84 -19.46 25.09 -14.17
CA ILE A 84 -18.26 24.38 -13.75
C ILE A 84 -17.87 23.36 -14.82
N ALA A 85 -16.70 23.54 -15.40
CA ALA A 85 -16.13 22.59 -16.36
C ALA A 85 -15.42 21.43 -15.66
N GLU A 86 -14.66 21.74 -14.58
CA GLU A 86 -13.84 20.77 -13.84
C GLU A 86 -13.64 21.22 -12.41
N ILE A 87 -13.59 20.25 -11.48
CA ILE A 87 -12.97 20.44 -10.16
C ILE A 87 -11.60 19.77 -10.21
N ARG A 88 -10.56 20.51 -9.93
CA ARG A 88 -9.17 20.05 -9.98
C ARG A 88 -8.59 20.01 -8.57
N ILE A 89 -8.11 18.85 -8.15
CA ILE A 89 -7.37 18.67 -6.90
C ILE A 89 -5.91 18.40 -7.26
N THR A 90 -5.02 19.28 -6.86
CA THR A 90 -3.58 19.14 -7.05
C THR A 90 -2.94 18.74 -5.72
N LEU A 91 -2.09 17.72 -5.74
CA LEU A 91 -1.38 17.19 -4.59
C LEU A 91 0.13 17.15 -4.90
N SER A 92 0.97 17.50 -3.94
CA SER A 92 2.43 17.46 -4.09
C SER A 92 3.12 17.22 -2.75
N GLU A 93 4.29 16.60 -2.75
CA GLU A 93 5.19 16.54 -1.59
C GLU A 93 6.02 17.84 -1.45
N HIS A 94 6.01 18.71 -2.47
CA HIS A 94 6.73 19.99 -2.51
C HIS A 94 5.76 21.18 -2.46
N SER A 95 6.12 22.21 -1.71
CA SER A 95 5.31 23.42 -1.55
C SER A 95 5.17 24.26 -2.84
N ASP A 96 6.05 24.05 -3.81
CA ASP A 96 6.02 24.67 -5.12
C ASP A 96 5.30 23.86 -6.19
N TYR A 97 4.74 22.71 -5.78
CA TYR A 97 4.02 21.77 -6.66
C TYR A 97 4.83 21.24 -7.84
N SER A 98 6.17 21.19 -7.72
CA SER A 98 7.09 20.76 -8.79
C SER A 98 6.92 19.28 -9.19
N ASP A 99 6.39 18.44 -8.30
CA ASP A 99 6.10 17.01 -8.50
C ASP A 99 4.60 16.69 -8.45
N SER A 100 3.75 17.68 -8.74
CA SER A 100 2.31 17.58 -8.49
C SER A 100 1.62 16.45 -9.28
N LEU A 101 0.73 15.75 -8.56
CA LEU A 101 -0.29 14.88 -9.15
C LEU A 101 -1.62 15.61 -9.17
N THR A 102 -2.33 15.54 -10.29
CA THR A 102 -3.65 16.15 -10.44
C THR A 102 -4.72 15.07 -10.41
N HIS A 103 -5.69 15.25 -9.52
CA HIS A 103 -6.89 14.43 -9.41
C HIS A 103 -8.09 15.27 -9.82
N SER A 104 -8.88 14.75 -10.76
CA SER A 104 -10.13 15.40 -11.14
C SER A 104 -11.30 14.52 -10.71
N PRO A 105 -12.13 14.97 -9.75
CA PRO A 105 -13.34 14.27 -9.38
C PRO A 105 -14.23 14.02 -10.60
N THR A 106 -14.84 12.85 -10.67
CA THR A 106 -15.73 12.46 -11.79
C THR A 106 -17.04 13.25 -11.84
N SER A 107 -17.33 14.07 -10.83
CA SER A 107 -18.56 14.88 -10.76
C SER A 107 -18.24 16.31 -10.37
N THR A 108 -18.59 17.24 -11.26
CA THR A 108 -18.56 18.70 -10.98
C THR A 108 -19.63 19.15 -9.99
N LYS A 109 -20.58 18.29 -9.63
CA LYS A 109 -21.65 18.56 -8.65
C LYS A 109 -21.27 18.17 -7.23
N GLY A 110 -20.14 17.49 -7.06
CA GLY A 110 -19.62 17.14 -5.73
C GLY A 110 -19.11 18.37 -4.99
N THR A 111 -19.19 18.34 -3.66
CA THR A 111 -18.66 19.36 -2.76
C THR A 111 -17.56 18.83 -1.86
N SER A 112 -17.07 17.62 -2.14
CA SER A 112 -15.97 16.99 -1.42
C SER A 112 -15.26 15.95 -2.26
N TYR A 113 -14.00 15.70 -1.94
CA TYR A 113 -13.18 14.66 -2.54
C TYR A 113 -12.31 13.99 -1.47
N LEU A 114 -12.19 12.66 -1.54
CA LEU A 114 -11.32 11.89 -0.67
C LEU A 114 -10.03 11.52 -1.42
N ILE A 115 -8.93 12.15 -1.05
CA ILE A 115 -7.59 11.79 -1.55
C ILE A 115 -7.15 10.52 -0.83
N THR A 116 -6.88 9.46 -1.59
CA THR A 116 -6.44 8.16 -1.09
C THR A 116 -5.08 7.76 -1.68
N ASN A 117 -4.61 6.56 -1.40
CA ASN A 117 -3.39 5.97 -1.94
C ASN A 117 -2.10 6.72 -1.56
N LEU A 118 -2.15 7.50 -0.49
CA LEU A 118 -1.04 8.30 0.01
C LEU A 118 0.09 7.42 0.57
N LEU A 119 1.31 7.95 0.53
CA LEU A 119 2.45 7.38 1.26
C LEU A 119 2.39 7.79 2.74
N PRO A 120 2.77 6.93 3.67
CA PRO A 120 2.88 7.30 5.07
C PRO A 120 4.12 8.16 5.34
N ASN A 121 4.10 8.90 6.46
CA ASN A 121 5.21 9.73 6.93
C ASN A 121 5.67 10.79 5.92
N ARG A 122 4.74 11.36 5.14
CA ARG A 122 4.97 12.45 4.19
C ARG A 122 4.21 13.71 4.59
N ILE A 123 4.71 14.85 4.16
CA ILE A 123 3.97 16.11 4.17
C ILE A 123 3.46 16.34 2.76
N TYR A 124 2.17 16.53 2.64
CA TYR A 124 1.52 16.84 1.38
C TYR A 124 0.98 18.26 1.41
N TYR A 125 1.16 18.97 0.31
CA TYR A 125 0.52 20.25 -0.02
C TYR A 125 -0.59 19.97 -1.01
N TYR A 126 -1.73 20.61 -0.84
CA TYR A 126 -2.85 20.46 -1.76
C TYR A 126 -3.50 21.79 -2.08
N LYS A 127 -4.13 21.86 -3.24
CA LYS A 127 -5.08 22.89 -3.64
C LYS A 127 -6.25 22.28 -4.36
N ALA A 128 -7.44 22.82 -4.12
CA ALA A 128 -8.68 22.51 -4.82
C ALA A 128 -9.08 23.74 -5.63
N GLU A 129 -9.27 23.57 -6.93
CA GLU A 129 -9.59 24.63 -7.88
C GLU A 129 -10.85 24.28 -8.64
N GLU A 130 -11.68 25.30 -8.87
CA GLU A 130 -12.87 25.23 -9.73
C GLU A 130 -12.53 25.89 -11.06
N VAL A 131 -12.52 25.11 -12.15
CA VAL A 131 -12.33 25.59 -13.50
C VAL A 131 -13.69 25.83 -14.14
N HIS A 132 -13.96 27.03 -14.57
CA HIS A 132 -15.22 27.42 -15.16
C HIS A 132 -15.26 27.17 -16.66
N THR A 133 -16.47 27.14 -17.23
CA THR A 133 -16.68 26.94 -18.67
C THR A 133 -16.12 28.09 -19.52
N ASP A 134 -15.90 29.26 -18.96
CA ASP A 134 -15.22 30.40 -19.59
C ASP A 134 -13.69 30.37 -19.41
N SER A 135 -13.15 29.27 -18.86
CA SER A 135 -11.72 29.06 -18.57
C SER A 135 -11.16 29.91 -17.42
N THR A 136 -11.99 30.61 -16.67
CA THR A 136 -11.53 31.21 -15.40
C THR A 136 -11.37 30.16 -14.33
N VAL A 137 -10.48 30.40 -13.36
CA VAL A 137 -10.18 29.47 -12.27
C VAL A 137 -10.37 30.16 -10.93
N ALA A 138 -11.09 29.50 -10.03
CA ALA A 138 -11.27 29.92 -8.65
C ALA A 138 -10.61 28.93 -7.70
N LEU A 139 -9.79 29.42 -6.77
CA LEU A 139 -9.26 28.61 -5.67
C LEU A 139 -10.41 28.38 -4.67
N LEU A 140 -10.66 27.10 -4.37
CA LEU A 140 -11.69 26.68 -3.43
C LEU A 140 -11.14 26.41 -2.03
N ASP A 141 -9.98 25.71 -1.97
CA ASP A 141 -9.30 25.37 -0.73
C ASP A 141 -7.83 25.08 -1.01
N GLU A 142 -6.98 25.33 -0.04
CA GLU A 142 -5.55 24.95 -0.09
C GLU A 142 -5.00 24.67 1.31
N GLY A 143 -3.99 23.84 1.40
CA GLY A 143 -3.39 23.55 2.68
C GLY A 143 -2.27 22.53 2.62
N LYS A 144 -1.88 22.07 3.80
CA LYS A 144 -0.90 21.00 3.99
C LYS A 144 -1.34 20.07 5.10
N PHE A 145 -0.97 18.81 4.99
CA PHE A 145 -1.18 17.80 6.03
C PHE A 145 -0.01 16.83 6.07
N ARG A 146 0.13 16.12 7.19
CA ARG A 146 1.13 15.06 7.36
C ARG A 146 0.41 13.72 7.45
N THR A 147 0.90 12.73 6.71
CA THR A 147 0.43 11.36 6.79
C THR A 147 1.17 10.57 7.86
N VAL A 148 0.46 9.60 8.46
CA VAL A 148 1.01 8.58 9.36
C VAL A 148 0.40 7.23 9.01
N GLY A 149 0.94 6.15 9.57
CA GLY A 149 0.57 4.76 9.31
C GLY A 149 1.77 3.96 8.85
N GLN A 150 1.57 2.68 8.59
CA GLN A 150 2.58 1.74 8.12
C GLN A 150 2.07 0.96 6.91
N VAL A 151 0.91 0.31 7.05
CA VAL A 151 0.34 -0.53 5.99
C VAL A 151 -0.32 0.33 4.93
N ARG A 152 0.22 0.27 3.72
CA ARG A 152 -0.31 1.02 2.58
C ARG A 152 -1.28 0.17 1.77
N MET A 153 -2.56 0.15 2.20
CA MET A 153 -3.64 -0.35 1.38
C MET A 153 -3.87 0.61 0.20
N ILE A 154 -4.26 0.08 -0.94
CA ILE A 154 -4.46 0.84 -2.18
C ILE A 154 -5.92 0.66 -2.63
N ARG A 155 -6.60 1.77 -2.90
CA ARG A 155 -7.89 1.76 -3.57
C ARG A 155 -7.67 1.73 -5.08
N VAL A 156 -8.19 0.69 -5.72
CA VAL A 156 -8.21 0.56 -7.19
C VAL A 156 -9.62 0.20 -7.61
N ALA A 157 -10.21 1.01 -8.48
CA ALA A 157 -11.53 0.71 -9.03
C ALA A 157 -11.44 -0.49 -9.99
N GLY A 158 -12.24 -1.53 -9.70
CA GLY A 158 -12.24 -2.80 -10.44
C GLY A 158 -11.27 -3.85 -9.91
N SER A 159 -10.51 -3.58 -8.83
CA SER A 159 -9.73 -4.59 -8.13
C SER A 159 -9.91 -4.53 -6.60
N ASN A 160 -9.33 -5.47 -5.89
CA ASN A 160 -9.38 -5.53 -4.42
C ASN A 160 -8.12 -6.19 -3.85
N ASN A 161 -7.97 -6.15 -2.52
CA ASN A 161 -6.81 -6.67 -1.82
C ASN A 161 -5.48 -6.12 -2.40
N VAL A 162 -5.52 -4.87 -2.86
CA VAL A 162 -4.37 -4.19 -3.44
C VAL A 162 -3.59 -3.53 -2.31
N ARG A 163 -2.29 -3.78 -2.24
CA ARG A 163 -1.40 -3.14 -1.28
C ARG A 163 0.05 -3.10 -1.73
N ASP A 164 0.75 -2.11 -1.23
CA ASP A 164 2.20 -2.01 -1.27
C ASP A 164 2.79 -2.97 -0.22
N ILE A 165 3.87 -3.65 -0.54
CA ILE A 165 4.59 -4.48 0.44
C ILE A 165 5.61 -3.68 1.26
N GLY A 166 5.71 -2.38 1.04
CA GLY A 166 6.60 -1.48 1.77
C GLY A 166 6.17 -1.21 3.21
N GLY A 167 7.05 -0.58 3.98
CA GLY A 167 6.81 -0.09 5.34
C GLY A 167 7.06 -1.07 6.47
N TRP A 168 7.26 -2.34 6.19
CA TRP A 168 7.55 -3.33 7.21
C TRP A 168 8.98 -3.18 7.74
N PRO A 169 9.18 -3.26 9.07
CA PRO A 169 10.51 -3.26 9.67
C PRO A 169 11.27 -4.54 9.28
N THR A 170 12.58 -4.44 9.22
CA THR A 170 13.44 -5.56 8.86
C THR A 170 14.57 -5.77 9.86
N SER A 171 15.16 -6.96 9.86
CA SER A 171 16.36 -7.28 10.64
C SER A 171 17.60 -6.49 10.22
N PHE A 172 17.54 -5.80 9.07
CA PHE A 172 18.60 -4.90 8.60
C PHE A 172 18.54 -3.50 9.21
N GLY A 173 17.56 -3.22 10.10
CA GLY A 173 17.40 -1.94 10.80
C GLY A 173 16.78 -0.83 9.97
N VAL A 174 16.30 -1.13 8.78
CA VAL A 174 15.61 -0.20 7.87
C VAL A 174 14.32 -0.83 7.34
N PRO A 175 13.28 -0.07 7.04
CA PRO A 175 12.04 -0.63 6.53
C PRO A 175 12.15 -1.03 5.04
N ILE A 176 11.21 -1.85 4.59
CA ILE A 176 11.00 -2.14 3.17
C ILE A 176 10.49 -0.86 2.49
N ARG A 177 11.08 -0.51 1.36
CA ARG A 177 10.74 0.68 0.57
C ARG A 177 9.35 0.56 -0.06
N TYR A 178 8.60 1.66 0.01
CA TYR A 178 7.30 1.80 -0.68
C TYR A 178 7.45 2.08 -2.18
N GLY A 179 6.38 1.82 -2.92
CA GLY A 179 6.20 2.27 -4.30
C GLY A 179 6.94 1.46 -5.35
N LYS A 180 7.42 0.27 -5.02
CA LYS A 180 8.13 -0.60 -5.94
C LYS A 180 7.44 -1.91 -6.21
N LEU A 181 6.92 -2.54 -5.18
CA LEU A 181 6.31 -3.86 -5.26
C LEU A 181 4.90 -3.83 -4.65
N PHE A 182 3.94 -4.26 -5.44
CA PHE A 182 2.53 -4.31 -5.09
C PHE A 182 1.98 -5.71 -5.27
N ARG A 183 0.94 -6.03 -4.53
CA ARG A 183 0.18 -7.27 -4.70
C ARG A 183 -1.31 -6.99 -4.70
N SER A 184 -2.07 -7.77 -5.49
CA SER A 184 -3.49 -7.54 -5.67
C SER A 184 -4.30 -8.81 -5.92
N ALA A 185 -5.64 -8.70 -5.94
CA ALA A 185 -6.52 -9.60 -6.66
C ALA A 185 -6.38 -9.40 -8.17
N HIS A 186 -7.11 -10.18 -8.97
CA HIS A 186 -7.05 -10.06 -10.43
C HIS A 186 -7.36 -8.62 -10.90
N LEU A 187 -6.74 -8.24 -12.01
CA LEU A 187 -6.85 -6.92 -12.64
C LEU A 187 -7.79 -6.93 -13.86
N ASP A 188 -8.54 -8.01 -14.09
CA ASP A 188 -9.36 -8.19 -15.29
C ASP A 188 -10.51 -7.18 -15.41
N GLU A 189 -10.94 -6.60 -14.27
CA GLU A 189 -12.09 -5.70 -14.16
C GLU A 189 -11.67 -4.27 -13.82
N VAL A 190 -10.37 -3.96 -13.90
CA VAL A 190 -9.86 -2.61 -13.64
C VAL A 190 -10.52 -1.61 -14.59
N THR A 191 -11.11 -0.60 -14.00
CA THR A 191 -11.79 0.49 -14.73
C THR A 191 -10.77 1.55 -15.20
N PRO A 192 -11.15 2.51 -16.05
CA PRO A 192 -10.27 3.63 -16.38
C PRO A 192 -9.79 4.41 -15.15
N GLU A 193 -10.63 4.58 -14.12
CA GLU A 193 -10.22 5.18 -12.83
C GLU A 193 -9.16 4.31 -12.14
N GLY A 194 -9.37 3.00 -12.06
CA GLY A 194 -8.41 2.07 -11.47
C GLY A 194 -7.10 1.99 -12.26
N TYR A 195 -7.15 2.11 -13.58
CA TYR A 195 -5.96 2.25 -14.41
C TYR A 195 -5.18 3.52 -14.04
N HIS A 196 -5.87 4.66 -13.95
CA HIS A 196 -5.25 5.91 -13.54
C HIS A 196 -4.57 5.78 -12.16
N ASP A 197 -5.24 5.15 -11.19
CA ASP A 197 -4.66 4.89 -9.88
C ASP A 197 -3.39 4.04 -9.95
N LEU A 198 -3.43 2.89 -10.65
CA LEU A 198 -2.31 1.95 -10.71
C LEU A 198 -1.14 2.47 -11.55
N VAL A 199 -1.42 2.95 -12.76
CA VAL A 199 -0.38 3.24 -13.75
C VAL A 199 0.13 4.67 -13.62
N GLU A 200 -0.76 5.65 -13.51
CA GLU A 200 -0.37 7.04 -13.53
C GLU A 200 0.02 7.55 -12.14
N ASN A 201 -0.74 7.19 -11.09
CA ASN A 201 -0.44 7.65 -9.74
C ASN A 201 0.59 6.77 -9.02
N LEU A 202 0.53 5.44 -9.17
CA LEU A 202 1.44 4.51 -8.50
C LEU A 202 2.60 4.03 -9.37
N ASN A 203 2.61 4.42 -10.66
CA ASN A 203 3.64 4.04 -11.62
C ASN A 203 3.86 2.53 -11.73
N VAL A 204 2.78 1.73 -11.63
CA VAL A 204 2.84 0.28 -11.89
C VAL A 204 2.97 0.06 -13.39
N THR A 205 4.12 -0.41 -13.83
CA THR A 205 4.46 -0.59 -15.25
C THR A 205 4.81 -2.03 -15.61
N ALA A 206 4.65 -2.95 -14.65
CA ALA A 206 4.85 -4.38 -14.89
C ALA A 206 3.84 -5.21 -14.10
N GLU A 207 3.28 -6.24 -14.72
CA GLU A 207 2.24 -7.13 -14.19
C GLU A 207 2.68 -8.59 -14.25
N LEU A 208 2.64 -9.27 -13.10
CA LEU A 208 2.88 -10.70 -12.98
C LEU A 208 1.59 -11.44 -12.62
N ASP A 209 1.04 -12.22 -13.54
CA ASP A 209 -0.14 -13.06 -13.32
C ASP A 209 0.27 -14.48 -12.87
N LEU A 210 -0.09 -14.84 -11.63
CA LEU A 210 0.17 -16.16 -11.05
C LEU A 210 -0.95 -17.19 -11.34
N ARG A 211 -1.96 -16.81 -12.14
CA ARG A 211 -3.14 -17.66 -12.45
C ARG A 211 -2.87 -18.66 -13.57
N GLY A 212 -3.81 -19.60 -13.71
CA GLY A 212 -3.84 -20.59 -14.79
C GLY A 212 -3.99 -22.02 -14.30
N LEU A 213 -4.04 -22.27 -12.98
CA LEU A 213 -4.29 -23.61 -12.41
C LEU A 213 -5.74 -24.06 -12.55
N PHE A 214 -6.69 -23.13 -12.40
CA PHE A 214 -8.09 -23.46 -12.41
C PHE A 214 -8.70 -23.23 -13.80
N ARG A 215 -9.50 -24.18 -14.27
CA ARG A 215 -10.14 -24.14 -15.60
C ARG A 215 -10.88 -22.83 -15.90
N ARG A 216 -11.41 -22.17 -14.87
CA ARG A 216 -12.15 -20.89 -14.98
C ARG A 216 -11.25 -19.65 -15.00
N GLU A 217 -9.97 -19.79 -14.73
CA GLU A 217 -9.04 -18.65 -14.74
C GLU A 217 -8.69 -18.30 -16.18
N PRO A 218 -8.63 -17.01 -16.52
CA PRO A 218 -8.26 -16.58 -17.87
C PRO A 218 -6.81 -16.94 -18.18
N HIS A 219 -6.55 -17.20 -19.45
CA HIS A 219 -5.20 -17.44 -19.97
C HIS A 219 -4.75 -16.22 -20.75
N LEU A 220 -4.50 -15.11 -20.06
CA LEU A 220 -4.06 -13.87 -20.67
C LEU A 220 -2.67 -14.00 -21.26
N LYS A 221 -2.43 -13.29 -22.36
CA LYS A 221 -1.14 -13.18 -23.04
C LYS A 221 -0.55 -11.77 -22.96
N ALA A 222 -1.33 -10.81 -22.48
CA ALA A 222 -0.96 -9.43 -22.29
C ALA A 222 -1.73 -8.85 -21.11
N SER A 223 -1.24 -7.75 -20.57
CA SER A 223 -1.92 -6.98 -19.54
C SER A 223 -3.27 -6.45 -20.01
N ARG A 224 -4.25 -6.43 -19.10
CA ARG A 224 -5.51 -5.70 -19.32
C ARG A 224 -5.37 -4.20 -19.09
N MET A 225 -4.26 -3.79 -18.47
CA MET A 225 -3.96 -2.38 -18.20
C MET A 225 -3.35 -1.65 -19.41
N GLY A 226 -3.04 -2.34 -20.51
CA GLY A 226 -2.56 -1.72 -21.75
C GLY A 226 -1.25 -2.28 -22.28
N GLU A 227 -0.89 -1.86 -23.50
CA GLU A 227 0.27 -2.37 -24.23
C GLU A 227 1.62 -1.93 -23.65
N ASN A 228 1.64 -0.85 -22.88
CA ASN A 228 2.85 -0.31 -22.25
C ASN A 228 3.20 -0.98 -20.93
N ILE A 229 2.39 -1.95 -20.50
CA ILE A 229 2.63 -2.71 -19.26
C ILE A 229 3.36 -4.00 -19.60
N ASP A 230 4.54 -4.18 -19.04
CA ASP A 230 5.25 -5.45 -19.16
C ASP A 230 4.44 -6.54 -18.49
N PHE A 231 4.21 -7.62 -19.19
CA PHE A 231 3.36 -8.70 -18.70
C PHE A 231 4.06 -10.05 -18.77
N ILE A 232 3.95 -10.79 -17.68
CA ILE A 232 4.28 -12.22 -17.67
C ILE A 232 3.23 -13.00 -16.88
N ARG A 233 2.95 -14.22 -17.36
CA ARG A 233 2.16 -15.19 -16.61
C ARG A 233 3.02 -16.38 -16.22
N ILE A 234 3.12 -16.60 -14.91
CA ILE A 234 3.82 -17.75 -14.33
C ILE A 234 2.82 -18.53 -13.48
N VAL A 235 2.36 -19.65 -14.01
CA VAL A 235 1.36 -20.48 -13.33
C VAL A 235 1.98 -21.14 -12.11
N ALA A 236 1.61 -20.67 -10.92
CA ALA A 236 2.11 -21.20 -9.66
C ALA A 236 0.95 -21.69 -8.77
N ASP A 237 1.22 -22.69 -7.93
CA ASP A 237 0.31 -23.09 -6.86
C ASP A 237 0.77 -22.50 -5.52
N SER A 238 -0.18 -22.29 -4.61
CA SER A 238 0.08 -21.76 -3.27
C SER A 238 0.68 -22.83 -2.35
N TYR A 239 1.47 -22.39 -1.38
CA TYR A 239 2.03 -23.22 -0.28
C TYR A 239 3.01 -24.32 -0.69
N GLY A 240 3.25 -24.53 -1.97
CA GLY A 240 4.10 -25.59 -2.48
C GLY A 240 5.59 -25.18 -2.52
N LEU A 241 6.19 -24.81 -1.38
CA LEU A 241 7.58 -24.30 -1.33
C LEU A 241 8.61 -25.23 -1.99
N SER A 242 8.39 -26.53 -1.92
CA SER A 242 9.24 -27.52 -2.61
C SER A 242 8.82 -27.73 -4.06
N SER A 243 7.54 -28.03 -4.31
CA SER A 243 7.03 -28.43 -5.63
C SER A 243 6.89 -27.27 -6.62
N GLN A 244 6.81 -26.04 -6.15
CA GLN A 244 6.67 -24.82 -6.96
C GLN A 244 7.93 -23.96 -6.96
N ARG A 245 9.02 -24.43 -6.40
CA ARG A 245 10.28 -23.72 -6.22
C ARG A 245 10.73 -23.01 -7.49
N GLU A 246 10.79 -23.72 -8.61
CA GLU A 246 11.20 -23.16 -9.90
C GLU A 246 10.27 -22.05 -10.39
N LYS A 247 8.97 -22.15 -10.13
CA LYS A 247 7.99 -21.14 -10.55
C LYS A 247 8.14 -19.84 -9.75
N TYR A 248 8.35 -19.96 -8.44
CA TYR A 248 8.61 -18.79 -7.61
C TYR A 248 9.98 -18.16 -7.90
N ALA A 249 11.00 -18.98 -8.22
CA ALA A 249 12.29 -18.46 -8.68
C ALA A 249 12.17 -17.68 -9.99
N GLN A 250 11.47 -18.21 -10.99
CA GLN A 250 11.17 -17.51 -12.24
C GLN A 250 10.44 -16.19 -11.99
N ALA A 251 9.47 -16.18 -11.07
CA ALA A 251 8.75 -14.98 -10.68
C ALA A 251 9.67 -13.93 -10.09
N LEU A 252 10.51 -14.30 -9.12
CA LEU A 252 11.44 -13.36 -8.49
C LEU A 252 12.48 -12.82 -9.47
N ILE A 253 13.09 -13.68 -10.29
CA ILE A 253 14.07 -13.26 -11.30
C ILE A 253 13.44 -12.26 -12.28
N TRP A 254 12.20 -12.50 -12.70
CA TRP A 254 11.49 -11.56 -13.57
C TRP A 254 11.20 -10.23 -12.85
N ILE A 255 10.71 -10.26 -11.61
CA ILE A 255 10.50 -9.05 -10.79
C ILE A 255 11.80 -8.24 -10.70
N ILE A 256 12.90 -8.88 -10.36
CA ILE A 256 14.23 -8.23 -10.25
C ILE A 256 14.64 -7.60 -11.58
N SER A 257 14.38 -8.29 -12.70
CA SER A 257 14.70 -7.73 -14.03
C SER A 257 13.89 -6.44 -14.31
N ARG A 258 12.62 -6.38 -13.89
CA ARG A 258 11.80 -5.16 -14.01
C ARG A 258 12.28 -4.05 -13.09
N LEU A 259 12.65 -4.39 -11.84
CA LEU A 259 13.24 -3.41 -10.91
C LEU A 259 14.54 -2.81 -11.46
N ARG A 260 15.38 -3.58 -12.18
CA ARG A 260 16.59 -3.08 -12.85
C ARG A 260 16.30 -2.06 -13.96
N GLU A 261 15.12 -2.15 -14.57
CA GLU A 261 14.63 -1.17 -15.54
C GLU A 261 13.96 0.03 -14.88
N GLY A 262 13.97 0.11 -13.53
CA GLY A 262 13.33 1.18 -12.78
C GLY A 262 11.82 1.04 -12.62
N LYS A 263 11.24 -0.06 -13.09
CA LYS A 263 9.80 -0.32 -13.09
C LYS A 263 9.29 -0.72 -11.70
N SER A 264 8.01 -0.49 -11.46
CA SER A 264 7.27 -1.03 -10.32
C SER A 264 6.39 -2.18 -10.78
N VAL A 265 6.26 -3.19 -9.93
CA VAL A 265 5.60 -4.46 -10.28
C VAL A 265 4.40 -4.70 -9.39
N ASP A 266 3.25 -5.05 -9.99
CA ASP A 266 2.15 -5.70 -9.28
C ASP A 266 2.12 -7.19 -9.62
N TRP A 267 2.00 -8.04 -8.60
CA TRP A 267 1.69 -9.45 -8.81
C TRP A 267 0.34 -9.82 -8.25
N HIS A 268 -0.39 -10.58 -9.03
CA HIS A 268 -1.74 -10.93 -8.66
C HIS A 268 -2.08 -12.41 -8.90
N CYS A 269 -3.19 -12.83 -8.28
CA CYS A 269 -3.83 -14.10 -8.58
C CYS A 269 -5.35 -13.90 -8.66
N GLY A 270 -6.17 -14.91 -8.42
CA GLY A 270 -7.63 -14.75 -8.45
C GLY A 270 -8.16 -13.80 -7.37
N VAL A 271 -7.63 -13.90 -6.15
CA VAL A 271 -8.13 -13.14 -4.98
C VAL A 271 -7.02 -12.42 -4.21
N GLY A 272 -5.78 -12.47 -4.69
CA GLY A 272 -4.64 -11.80 -4.06
C GLY A 272 -4.17 -12.40 -2.73
N CYS A 273 -4.66 -13.58 -2.33
CA CYS A 273 -4.41 -14.15 -1.00
C CYS A 273 -3.31 -15.20 -1.02
N ASP A 274 -3.59 -16.37 -1.59
CA ASP A 274 -2.80 -17.58 -1.37
C ASP A 274 -1.50 -17.60 -2.19
N ARG A 275 -1.57 -17.55 -3.52
CA ARG A 275 -0.39 -17.51 -4.42
C ARG A 275 0.40 -16.23 -4.25
N CYS A 276 -0.29 -15.10 -4.20
CA CYS A 276 0.34 -13.81 -3.91
C CYS A 276 0.98 -13.81 -2.52
N GLY A 277 0.28 -14.33 -1.51
CA GLY A 277 0.79 -14.42 -0.15
C GLY A 277 2.01 -15.35 -0.02
N THR A 278 2.08 -16.43 -0.81
CA THR A 278 3.26 -17.29 -0.86
C THR A 278 4.46 -16.55 -1.46
N LEU A 279 4.28 -15.82 -2.57
CA LEU A 279 5.35 -15.03 -3.17
C LEU A 279 5.78 -13.88 -2.26
N SER A 280 4.83 -13.15 -1.65
CA SER A 280 5.14 -12.11 -0.66
C SER A 280 5.95 -12.66 0.50
N PHE A 281 5.50 -13.75 1.13
CA PHE A 281 6.21 -14.41 2.23
C PHE A 281 7.68 -14.70 1.90
N LEU A 282 7.94 -15.18 0.68
CA LEU A 282 9.29 -15.50 0.22
C LEU A 282 10.13 -14.24 -0.02
N ILE A 283 9.55 -13.18 -0.61
CA ILE A 283 10.25 -11.92 -0.88
C ILE A 283 10.47 -11.14 0.42
N GLU A 284 9.43 -10.98 1.22
CA GLU A 284 9.48 -10.25 2.49
C GLU A 284 10.41 -10.91 3.49
N GLY A 285 10.45 -12.25 3.51
CA GLY A 285 11.35 -13.01 4.36
C GLY A 285 12.83 -12.78 4.01
N VAL A 286 13.22 -12.76 2.74
CA VAL A 286 14.60 -12.49 2.35
C VAL A 286 14.98 -11.01 2.52
N LEU A 287 13.99 -10.12 2.58
CA LEU A 287 14.14 -8.72 2.98
C LEU A 287 14.22 -8.53 4.50
N GLY A 288 14.12 -9.59 5.29
CA GLY A 288 14.38 -9.58 6.72
C GLY A 288 13.19 -9.25 7.61
N MET A 289 11.96 -9.41 7.15
CA MET A 289 10.78 -9.26 8.01
C MET A 289 10.77 -10.31 9.13
N SER A 290 10.25 -9.91 10.28
CA SER A 290 10.04 -10.81 11.40
C SER A 290 8.95 -11.85 11.13
N GLU A 291 8.99 -12.97 11.86
CA GLU A 291 7.96 -14.01 11.80
C GLU A 291 6.55 -13.45 12.05
N VAL A 292 6.42 -12.55 13.01
CA VAL A 292 5.15 -11.91 13.36
C VAL A 292 4.66 -11.01 12.23
N ASP A 293 5.54 -10.22 11.63
CA ASP A 293 5.16 -9.28 10.58
C ASP A 293 4.84 -9.99 9.27
N LEU A 294 5.56 -11.07 8.93
CA LEU A 294 5.23 -11.96 7.80
C LEU A 294 3.81 -12.54 7.95
N CYS A 295 3.45 -12.98 9.16
CA CYS A 295 2.12 -13.47 9.44
C CYS A 295 1.07 -12.35 9.33
N ARG A 296 1.37 -11.17 9.88
CA ARG A 296 0.48 -10.00 9.80
C ARG A 296 0.20 -9.58 8.35
N ASP A 297 1.23 -9.45 7.52
CA ASP A 297 0.99 -9.11 6.10
C ASP A 297 0.12 -10.17 5.42
N TYR A 298 0.42 -11.45 5.62
CA TYR A 298 -0.38 -12.51 5.03
C TYR A 298 -1.86 -12.40 5.42
N GLU A 299 -2.16 -12.15 6.69
CA GLU A 299 -3.49 -12.08 7.24
C GLU A 299 -4.28 -10.83 6.85
N LEU A 300 -3.62 -9.72 6.47
CA LEU A 300 -4.29 -8.53 5.92
C LEU A 300 -5.22 -8.86 4.75
N SER A 301 -4.95 -9.94 4.02
CA SER A 301 -5.84 -10.43 2.96
C SER A 301 -7.24 -10.82 3.44
N SER A 302 -7.45 -11.01 4.75
CA SER A 302 -8.77 -11.27 5.33
C SER A 302 -9.67 -10.03 5.32
N LEU A 303 -9.09 -8.82 5.26
CA LEU A 303 -9.83 -7.55 5.29
C LEU A 303 -10.60 -7.23 4.01
N LYS A 304 -10.41 -7.99 2.95
CA LYS A 304 -11.02 -7.72 1.64
C LYS A 304 -12.52 -8.04 1.52
N GLY A 305 -13.19 -8.48 2.58
CA GLY A 305 -14.61 -8.83 2.57
C GLY A 305 -14.89 -10.17 1.90
N HIS A 306 -14.01 -11.14 2.00
CA HIS A 306 -14.23 -12.49 1.48
C HIS A 306 -14.66 -13.44 2.60
N LYS A 307 -15.71 -14.24 2.40
CA LYS A 307 -16.32 -15.13 3.41
C LYS A 307 -15.41 -16.23 3.98
N ARG A 308 -14.09 -16.04 4.00
CA ARG A 308 -13.12 -17.01 4.55
C ARG A 308 -11.93 -16.29 5.12
N TYR A 309 -11.61 -16.63 6.35
CA TYR A 309 -10.32 -16.26 6.95
C TYR A 309 -9.19 -16.83 6.11
N ARG A 310 -8.21 -15.97 5.82
CA ARG A 310 -6.99 -16.36 5.12
C ARG A 310 -5.81 -16.49 6.06
N GLY A 311 -6.06 -16.44 7.37
CA GLY A 311 -5.06 -16.49 8.38
C GLY A 311 -4.23 -17.76 8.40
N HIS A 312 -4.00 -18.24 9.56
CA HIS A 312 -3.05 -19.27 9.92
C HIS A 312 -2.99 -20.52 9.06
N VAL A 313 -4.08 -20.97 8.43
CA VAL A 313 -4.10 -22.24 7.69
C VAL A 313 -3.07 -22.25 6.55
N GLY A 314 -2.93 -21.13 5.83
CA GLY A 314 -1.91 -21.02 4.79
C GLY A 314 -0.52 -20.78 5.37
N PHE A 315 -0.41 -19.86 6.31
CA PHE A 315 0.86 -19.50 6.93
C PHE A 315 1.50 -20.66 7.70
N ARG A 316 0.69 -21.51 8.36
CA ARG A 316 1.14 -22.75 8.99
C ARG A 316 1.81 -23.75 8.04
N LYS A 317 1.58 -23.65 6.74
CA LYS A 317 2.27 -24.47 5.75
C LYS A 317 3.60 -23.86 5.31
N LEU A 318 3.73 -22.55 5.40
CA LEU A 318 4.90 -21.82 4.90
C LEU A 318 6.00 -21.73 5.94
N LEU A 319 5.73 -21.12 7.09
CA LEU A 319 6.76 -20.85 8.09
C LEU A 319 7.35 -22.12 8.72
N PRO A 320 6.57 -23.11 9.19
CA PRO A 320 7.12 -24.34 9.72
C PRO A 320 7.95 -25.11 8.68
N TRP A 321 7.51 -25.12 7.41
CA TRP A 321 8.30 -25.73 6.35
C TRP A 321 9.67 -25.06 6.22
N MET A 322 9.71 -23.72 6.21
CA MET A 322 10.94 -22.95 6.11
C MET A 322 11.90 -23.24 7.27
N LYS A 323 11.39 -23.18 8.51
CA LYS A 323 12.19 -23.42 9.72
C LYS A 323 12.68 -24.87 9.84
N ASN A 324 11.85 -25.84 9.45
CA ASN A 324 12.22 -27.26 9.52
C ASN A 324 13.22 -27.68 8.43
N HIS A 325 13.26 -26.95 7.31
CA HIS A 325 14.18 -27.27 6.23
C HIS A 325 15.63 -26.84 6.55
N TRP A 326 15.80 -25.76 7.31
CA TRP A 326 17.09 -25.28 7.82
C TRP A 326 17.02 -25.06 9.33
N PRO A 327 17.03 -26.14 10.12
CA PRO A 327 16.98 -26.02 11.58
C PRO A 327 18.21 -25.25 12.08
N ASP A 328 18.02 -24.54 13.21
CA ASP A 328 19.06 -23.74 13.86
C ASP A 328 19.64 -22.58 13.01
N THR A 329 18.98 -22.24 11.91
CA THR A 329 19.38 -21.15 11.02
C THR A 329 18.49 -19.93 11.26
N ASP A 330 19.07 -18.73 11.24
CA ASP A 330 18.31 -17.48 11.26
C ASP A 330 17.25 -17.45 10.15
N LEU A 331 16.07 -16.92 10.46
CA LEU A 331 14.94 -16.96 9.53
C LEU A 331 15.24 -16.25 8.19
N THR A 332 15.90 -15.11 8.22
CA THR A 332 16.29 -14.37 7.00
C THR A 332 17.26 -15.21 6.16
N GLN A 333 18.17 -15.92 6.82
CA GLN A 333 19.10 -16.83 6.16
C GLN A 333 18.39 -18.07 5.58
N CYS A 334 17.31 -18.56 6.21
CA CYS A 334 16.49 -19.64 5.63
C CYS A 334 15.89 -19.20 4.28
N PHE A 335 15.37 -17.98 4.20
CA PHE A 335 14.83 -17.42 2.93
C PHE A 335 15.94 -17.21 1.89
N TYR A 336 17.10 -16.76 2.31
CA TYR A 336 18.25 -16.62 1.42
C TYR A 336 18.63 -17.99 0.83
N ASN A 337 18.79 -19.02 1.68
CA ASN A 337 19.11 -20.37 1.26
C ASN A 337 18.05 -20.94 0.30
N TYR A 338 16.76 -20.69 0.60
CA TYR A 338 15.65 -21.10 -0.28
C TYR A 338 15.83 -20.54 -1.69
N TRP A 339 16.14 -19.27 -1.83
CA TRP A 339 16.31 -18.62 -3.12
C TRP A 339 17.55 -19.11 -3.87
N ILE A 340 18.67 -19.27 -3.18
CA ILE A 340 19.89 -19.84 -3.78
C ILE A 340 19.66 -21.26 -4.30
N GLU A 341 19.05 -22.11 -3.49
CA GLU A 341 18.71 -23.48 -3.91
C GLU A 341 17.64 -23.52 -5.01
N SER A 342 16.87 -22.46 -5.16
CA SER A 342 15.87 -22.29 -6.22
C SER A 342 16.49 -21.79 -7.53
N GLY A 343 17.78 -21.46 -7.55
CA GLY A 343 18.49 -20.97 -8.72
C GLY A 343 18.48 -19.46 -8.90
N VAL A 344 18.06 -18.69 -7.88
CA VAL A 344 18.24 -17.23 -7.85
C VAL A 344 19.67 -16.93 -7.47
N SER A 345 20.35 -16.05 -8.19
CA SER A 345 21.75 -15.72 -7.90
C SER A 345 21.89 -14.84 -6.66
N GLU A 346 23.02 -14.96 -5.96
CA GLU A 346 23.37 -14.06 -4.86
C GLU A 346 23.31 -12.59 -5.29
N ALA A 347 23.83 -12.27 -6.47
CA ALA A 347 23.81 -10.92 -7.03
C ALA A 347 22.39 -10.38 -7.24
N ASP A 348 21.42 -11.25 -7.56
CA ASP A 348 20.00 -10.86 -7.68
C ASP A 348 19.39 -10.57 -6.32
N ILE A 349 19.68 -11.38 -5.31
CA ILE A 349 19.18 -11.15 -3.94
C ILE A 349 19.75 -9.84 -3.38
N GLU A 350 21.06 -9.61 -3.54
CA GLU A 350 21.68 -8.37 -3.07
C GLU A 350 21.16 -7.14 -3.83
N TYR A 351 20.90 -7.26 -5.12
CA TYR A 351 20.25 -6.19 -5.89
C TYR A 351 18.84 -5.93 -5.36
N LEU A 352 18.02 -6.96 -5.12
CA LEU A 352 16.68 -6.81 -4.54
C LEU A 352 16.75 -6.05 -3.20
N ARG A 353 17.65 -6.45 -2.30
CA ARG A 353 17.88 -5.78 -1.02
C ARG A 353 18.29 -4.32 -1.22
N SER A 354 19.18 -4.04 -2.16
CA SER A 354 19.68 -2.67 -2.41
C SER A 354 18.59 -1.72 -2.91
N VAL A 355 17.58 -2.23 -3.61
CA VAL A 355 16.45 -1.43 -4.13
C VAL A 355 15.31 -1.36 -3.12
N MET A 356 15.04 -2.45 -2.40
CA MET A 356 13.86 -2.57 -1.56
C MET A 356 14.08 -2.15 -0.11
N LEU A 357 15.31 -2.04 0.36
CA LEU A 357 15.60 -1.54 1.71
C LEU A 357 15.88 -0.05 1.67
N GLU A 358 15.18 0.72 2.49
CA GLU A 358 15.43 2.16 2.62
C GLU A 358 16.80 2.38 3.25
N LYS A 359 17.59 3.33 2.68
CA LYS A 359 18.91 3.68 3.21
C LYS A 359 18.79 4.92 4.09
#